data_23f59b4d41dea3d6cfb6282f80d0e6d9
#
_entry.id   23f59b4d41dea3d6cfb6282f80d0e6d9
#
_cell.length_a   1.000
_cell.length_b   1.000
_cell.length_c   1.000
_cell.angle_alpha   90.00
_cell.angle_beta   90.00
_cell.angle_gamma   90.00
#
_symmetry.space_group_name_H-M   'P 1'
#
loop_
_entity.id
_entity.type
_entity.pdbx_description
1 polymer ?
#
loop_
_entity_poly.entity_id
_entity_poly.type
_entity_poly.pdbx_seq_one_letter_code
_entity_poly.pdbx_strand_id
1 'polypeptide(L)'
;MKKIAILMTMIISLVGCSNLQEKPKDVPQNVSSSLEISNVEYTLINIFPGQGLTVGFDEAGRIFGYSGLNRFFGKVEIKDGKMAVDPLASTRMGGSREALIREDQYLTLLKSMTTITKKENSLILSNEKGEQLIFQGK
;
A
#
# COMPACT_ATOMS: atom_id res chain seq x y z
N MET A 1 21.30 78.91 16.80
CA MET A 1 22.76 78.82 17.03
C MET A 1 23.12 77.36 17.25
N LYS A 2 24.15 76.98 16.53
CA LYS A 2 25.04 75.84 16.80
C LYS A 2 24.42 74.47 16.64
N LYS A 3 24.76 73.82 15.56
CA LYS A 3 25.98 73.12 15.20
C LYS A 3 26.01 71.70 15.72
N ILE A 4 26.09 70.82 14.77
CA ILE A 4 27.12 69.82 14.60
C ILE A 4 26.80 68.55 15.35
N ALA A 5 26.95 67.40 14.84
CA ALA A 5 27.94 66.81 13.94
C ALA A 5 27.42 65.54 13.32
N ILE A 6 27.84 65.41 12.13
CA ILE A 6 28.09 64.21 11.37
C ILE A 6 28.84 63.19 12.23
N LEU A 7 28.31 61.99 12.36
CA LEU A 7 29.18 60.86 12.51
C LEU A 7 28.67 59.70 11.60
N MET A 8 29.36 59.61 10.58
CA MET A 8 29.38 58.55 9.61
C MET A 8 29.90 57.30 10.34
N THR A 9 29.08 56.32 10.57
CA THR A 9 29.54 55.00 10.95
C THR A 9 29.16 54.00 9.89
N MET A 10 30.18 53.62 9.27
CA MET A 10 30.36 52.58 8.29
C MET A 10 29.70 51.27 8.75
N ILE A 11 28.63 50.88 8.11
CA ILE A 11 27.99 49.59 8.35
C ILE A 11 28.72 48.55 7.51
N ILE A 12 29.44 47.73 8.21
CA ILE A 12 30.07 46.54 7.68
C ILE A 12 28.97 45.58 7.28
N SER A 13 28.88 45.34 6.01
CA SER A 13 28.05 44.31 5.40
C SER A 13 28.55 42.93 5.86
N LEU A 14 27.95 42.39 6.83
CA LEU A 14 28.03 40.95 7.11
C LEU A 14 27.21 40.22 6.05
N VAL A 15 27.93 39.67 5.09
CA VAL A 15 27.43 38.66 4.21
C VAL A 15 27.06 37.48 5.07
N GLY A 16 25.77 37.39 5.45
CA GLY A 16 25.20 36.20 5.99
C GLY A 16 25.11 35.16 4.89
N CYS A 17 25.96 34.17 4.96
CA CYS A 17 25.72 32.94 4.24
C CYS A 17 24.38 32.40 4.68
N SER A 18 23.35 32.57 3.85
CA SER A 18 22.13 31.87 3.95
C SER A 18 22.45 30.38 3.75
N ASN A 19 22.49 29.64 4.82
CA ASN A 19 22.33 28.22 4.74
C ASN A 19 20.93 27.98 4.13
N LEU A 20 20.89 27.81 2.84
CA LEU A 20 19.84 27.14 2.15
C LEU A 20 19.86 25.70 2.67
N GLN A 21 19.20 25.51 3.80
CA GLN A 21 18.80 24.21 4.24
C GLN A 21 17.76 23.76 3.21
N GLU A 22 18.24 23.10 2.17
CA GLU A 22 17.35 22.34 1.30
C GLU A 22 16.60 21.37 2.20
N LYS A 23 15.37 21.74 2.48
CA LYS A 23 14.39 20.81 3.00
C LYS A 23 14.41 19.60 2.08
N PRO A 24 14.67 18.39 2.57
CA PRO A 24 14.59 17.21 1.72
C PRO A 24 13.23 17.27 1.05
N LYS A 25 13.23 17.33 -0.27
CA LYS A 25 12.02 17.10 -1.04
C LYS A 25 11.47 15.78 -0.53
N ASP A 26 10.25 15.80 -0.01
CA ASP A 26 9.49 14.62 0.25
C ASP A 26 9.56 13.74 -0.99
N VAL A 27 10.44 12.77 -0.95
CA VAL A 27 10.42 11.66 -1.89
C VAL A 27 9.06 11.02 -1.64
N PRO A 28 8.18 10.92 -2.62
CA PRO A 28 6.87 10.34 -2.38
C PRO A 28 7.09 8.93 -1.84
N GLN A 29 6.70 8.73 -0.58
CA GLN A 29 6.79 7.44 0.13
C GLN A 29 6.00 6.32 -0.56
N ASN A 30 5.40 6.62 -1.69
CA ASN A 30 4.49 5.77 -2.42
C ASN A 30 5.17 4.69 -3.27
N VAL A 31 6.44 4.89 -3.63
CA VAL A 31 7.18 3.86 -4.38
C VAL A 31 7.72 2.78 -3.44
N SER A 32 7.95 3.13 -2.18
CA SER A 32 8.50 2.21 -1.19
C SER A 32 7.50 1.15 -0.73
N SER A 33 6.22 1.52 -0.55
CA SER A 33 5.21 0.59 -0.05
C SER A 33 4.77 -0.46 -1.07
N SER A 34 4.79 -0.14 -2.36
CA SER A 34 4.47 -1.11 -3.42
C SER A 34 5.57 -2.17 -3.60
N LEU A 35 6.83 -1.77 -3.43
CA LEU A 35 7.97 -2.69 -3.50
C LEU A 35 8.03 -3.64 -2.29
N GLU A 36 7.60 -3.18 -1.12
CA GLU A 36 7.62 -4.00 0.11
C GLU A 36 6.61 -5.15 0.12
N ILE A 37 5.58 -5.08 -0.72
CA ILE A 37 4.55 -6.13 -0.81
C ILE A 37 4.70 -7.00 -2.06
N SER A 38 5.57 -6.60 -3.00
CA SER A 38 5.74 -7.29 -4.27
C SER A 38 6.52 -8.59 -4.12
N ASN A 39 6.13 -9.57 -4.94
CA ASN A 39 6.76 -10.91 -5.00
C ASN A 39 6.71 -11.71 -3.69
N VAL A 40 5.82 -11.35 -2.79
CA VAL A 40 5.52 -12.09 -1.56
C VAL A 40 4.09 -12.59 -1.60
N GLU A 41 3.87 -13.84 -1.21
CA GLU A 41 2.55 -14.41 -1.04
C GLU A 41 2.18 -14.41 0.45
N TYR A 42 1.04 -13.81 0.78
CA TYR A 42 0.54 -13.67 2.14
C TYR A 42 -0.62 -14.62 2.36
N THR A 43 -0.69 -15.24 3.53
CA THR A 43 -1.76 -16.18 3.89
C THR A 43 -2.84 -15.50 4.72
N LEU A 44 -4.11 -15.69 4.35
CA LEU A 44 -5.27 -15.15 5.06
C LEU A 44 -5.41 -15.82 6.43
N ILE A 45 -5.61 -15.01 7.47
CA ILE A 45 -5.64 -15.52 8.86
C ILE A 45 -6.91 -15.20 9.66
N ASN A 46 -7.69 -14.20 9.26
CA ASN A 46 -8.83 -13.74 10.07
C ASN A 46 -10.18 -14.37 9.68
N ILE A 47 -10.31 -14.87 8.47
CA ILE A 47 -11.50 -15.62 8.02
C ILE A 47 -11.05 -16.90 7.32
N PHE A 48 -11.91 -17.90 7.29
CA PHE A 48 -11.63 -19.23 6.71
C PHE A 48 -10.29 -19.83 7.20
N PRO A 49 -10.07 -19.96 8.52
CA PRO A 49 -8.80 -20.43 9.06
C PRO A 49 -8.49 -21.85 8.57
N GLY A 50 -7.20 -22.12 8.33
CA GLY A 50 -6.73 -23.44 7.91
C GLY A 50 -7.01 -23.83 6.45
N GLN A 51 -7.63 -22.95 5.67
CA GLN A 51 -7.96 -23.23 4.25
C GLN A 51 -6.85 -22.82 3.28
N GLY A 52 -5.81 -22.17 3.76
CA GLY A 52 -4.64 -21.80 2.95
C GLY A 52 -4.90 -20.75 1.86
N LEU A 53 -5.90 -19.88 2.05
CA LEU A 53 -6.18 -18.80 1.11
C LEU A 53 -5.03 -17.80 1.13
N THR A 54 -4.61 -17.37 -0.06
CA THR A 54 -3.47 -16.46 -0.19
C THR A 54 -3.76 -15.29 -1.11
N VAL A 55 -2.97 -14.23 -0.96
CA VAL A 55 -2.87 -13.11 -1.90
C VAL A 55 -1.41 -12.74 -2.11
N GLY A 56 -1.05 -12.37 -3.31
CA GLY A 56 0.26 -11.84 -3.66
C GLY A 56 0.12 -10.73 -4.70
N PHE A 57 1.16 -9.94 -4.80
CA PHE A 57 1.27 -8.82 -5.73
C PHE A 57 2.61 -8.90 -6.44
N ASP A 58 2.68 -8.41 -7.66
CA ASP A 58 3.94 -8.27 -8.36
C ASP A 58 4.20 -6.81 -8.77
N GLU A 59 5.40 -6.56 -9.23
CA GLU A 59 5.84 -5.22 -9.64
C GLU A 59 5.14 -4.71 -10.91
N ALA A 60 4.52 -5.61 -11.67
CA ALA A 60 3.75 -5.27 -12.87
C ALA A 60 2.30 -4.86 -12.58
N GLY A 61 1.91 -4.73 -11.31
CA GLY A 61 0.55 -4.39 -10.90
C GLY A 61 -0.43 -5.54 -11.09
N ARG A 62 0.01 -6.77 -10.87
CA ARG A 62 -0.86 -7.94 -10.86
C ARG A 62 -1.11 -8.40 -9.44
N ILE A 63 -2.34 -8.81 -9.21
CA ILE A 63 -2.77 -9.54 -8.01
C ILE A 63 -2.95 -11.00 -8.38
N PHE A 64 -2.54 -11.89 -7.50
CA PHE A 64 -2.69 -13.33 -7.68
C PHE A 64 -2.82 -14.04 -6.32
N GLY A 65 -3.19 -15.30 -6.34
CA GLY A 65 -3.26 -16.09 -5.12
C GLY A 65 -4.02 -17.39 -5.29
N TYR A 66 -4.39 -17.97 -4.15
CA TYR A 66 -5.15 -19.20 -4.03
C TYR A 66 -6.41 -18.97 -3.20
N SER A 67 -7.55 -19.39 -3.71
CA SER A 67 -8.87 -19.18 -3.11
C SER A 67 -9.33 -20.33 -2.19
N GLY A 68 -8.46 -21.29 -1.91
CA GLY A 68 -8.82 -22.51 -1.22
C GLY A 68 -9.35 -23.62 -2.14
N LEU A 69 -9.57 -23.33 -3.42
CA LEU A 69 -9.96 -24.28 -4.46
C LEU A 69 -9.20 -24.00 -5.76
N ASN A 70 -9.26 -22.76 -6.23
CA ASN A 70 -8.66 -22.34 -7.49
C ASN A 70 -7.55 -21.30 -7.29
N ARG A 71 -6.64 -21.20 -8.24
CA ARG A 71 -5.76 -20.04 -8.36
C ARG A 71 -6.49 -18.91 -9.07
N PHE A 72 -6.26 -17.70 -8.62
CA PHE A 72 -6.81 -16.49 -9.23
C PHE A 72 -5.69 -15.52 -9.60
N PHE A 73 -6.00 -14.65 -10.53
CA PHE A 73 -5.11 -13.59 -10.99
C PHE A 73 -5.93 -12.44 -11.58
N GLY A 74 -5.37 -11.25 -11.57
CA GLY A 74 -5.99 -10.06 -12.14
C GLY A 74 -5.04 -8.88 -12.12
N LYS A 75 -5.57 -7.72 -12.43
CA LYS A 75 -4.85 -6.45 -12.28
C LYS A 75 -5.23 -5.78 -10.97
N VAL A 76 -4.30 -5.02 -10.42
CA VAL A 76 -4.54 -4.17 -9.26
C VAL A 76 -3.81 -2.85 -9.45
N GLU A 77 -4.46 -1.78 -9.13
CA GLU A 77 -3.84 -0.48 -8.99
C GLU A 77 -3.70 -0.14 -7.51
N ILE A 78 -2.49 0.18 -7.08
CA ILE A 78 -2.20 0.56 -5.69
C ILE A 78 -1.50 1.92 -5.71
N LYS A 79 -2.12 2.91 -5.05
CA LYS A 79 -1.58 4.26 -4.95
C LYS A 79 -1.98 4.89 -3.61
N ASP A 80 -1.02 5.41 -2.87
CA ASP A 80 -1.24 6.11 -1.60
C ASP A 80 -2.08 5.31 -0.58
N GLY A 81 -1.84 3.99 -0.47
CA GLY A 81 -2.62 3.11 0.40
C GLY A 81 -4.04 2.82 -0.08
N LYS A 82 -4.43 3.32 -1.24
CA LYS A 82 -5.66 2.94 -1.93
C LYS A 82 -5.39 1.81 -2.90
N MET A 83 -6.38 0.94 -3.08
CA MET A 83 -6.31 -0.13 -4.05
C MET A 83 -7.60 -0.24 -4.85
N ALA A 84 -7.47 -0.65 -6.10
CA ALA A 84 -8.58 -1.01 -6.96
C ALA A 84 -8.24 -2.33 -7.65
N VAL A 85 -9.10 -3.30 -7.52
CA VAL A 85 -8.94 -4.62 -8.13
C VAL A 85 -9.83 -4.71 -9.35
N ASP A 86 -9.23 -4.92 -10.51
CA ASP A 86 -9.95 -5.26 -11.74
C ASP A 86 -10.57 -6.66 -11.63
N PRO A 87 -11.47 -7.04 -12.54
CA PRO A 87 -12.05 -8.35 -12.54
C PRO A 87 -10.99 -9.45 -12.41
N LEU A 88 -11.19 -10.33 -11.44
CA LEU A 88 -10.32 -11.47 -11.22
C LEU A 88 -10.74 -12.63 -12.14
N ALA A 89 -9.76 -13.26 -12.76
CA ALA A 89 -9.91 -14.55 -13.41
C ALA A 89 -9.45 -15.66 -12.47
N SER A 90 -10.06 -16.82 -12.54
CA SER A 90 -9.65 -17.99 -11.77
C SER A 90 -9.61 -19.24 -12.65
N THR A 91 -8.82 -20.23 -12.24
CA THR A 91 -8.89 -21.58 -12.81
C THR A 91 -10.27 -22.18 -12.43
N ARG A 92 -10.70 -23.20 -13.18
CA ARG A 92 -12.01 -23.83 -12.96
C ARG A 92 -11.86 -25.30 -12.57
N MET A 93 -11.28 -25.51 -11.40
CA MET A 93 -11.29 -26.83 -10.81
C MET A 93 -12.61 -27.04 -10.09
N GLY A 94 -13.22 -28.21 -10.25
CA GLY A 94 -14.39 -28.61 -9.48
C GLY A 94 -14.00 -28.93 -8.04
N GLY A 95 -14.95 -28.73 -7.12
CA GLY A 95 -14.77 -29.01 -5.72
C GLY A 95 -16.09 -29.25 -5.01
N SER A 96 -16.04 -29.38 -3.68
CA SER A 96 -17.25 -29.46 -2.88
C SER A 96 -18.05 -28.16 -2.96
N ARG A 97 -19.33 -28.24 -2.69
CA ARG A 97 -20.19 -27.06 -2.65
C ARG A 97 -19.67 -26.00 -1.68
N GLU A 98 -19.17 -26.42 -0.53
CA GLU A 98 -18.59 -25.55 0.49
C GLU A 98 -17.34 -24.84 0.00
N ALA A 99 -16.48 -25.54 -0.75
CA ALA A 99 -15.29 -24.97 -1.34
C ALA A 99 -15.63 -23.90 -2.40
N LEU A 100 -16.62 -24.15 -3.23
CA LEU A 100 -17.10 -23.19 -4.24
C LEU A 100 -17.71 -21.94 -3.60
N ILE A 101 -18.53 -22.12 -2.55
CA ILE A 101 -19.13 -21.00 -1.80
C ILE A 101 -18.03 -20.15 -1.14
N ARG A 102 -17.06 -20.78 -0.50
CA ARG A 102 -15.93 -20.09 0.13
C ARG A 102 -15.08 -19.31 -0.88
N GLU A 103 -14.79 -19.91 -2.03
CA GLU A 103 -14.09 -19.22 -3.12
C GLU A 103 -14.85 -17.97 -3.56
N ASP A 104 -16.14 -18.08 -3.84
CA ASP A 104 -16.98 -16.97 -4.26
C ASP A 104 -17.01 -15.86 -3.22
N GLN A 105 -17.18 -16.20 -1.95
CA GLN A 105 -17.15 -15.25 -0.84
C GLN A 105 -15.80 -14.54 -0.74
N TYR A 106 -14.70 -15.27 -0.83
CA TYR A 106 -13.35 -14.71 -0.74
C TYR A 106 -13.05 -13.78 -1.92
N LEU A 107 -13.30 -14.22 -3.14
CA LEU A 107 -13.01 -13.41 -4.34
C LEU A 107 -13.94 -12.18 -4.42
N THR A 108 -15.19 -12.30 -4.01
CA THR A 108 -16.12 -11.17 -3.92
C THR A 108 -15.64 -10.14 -2.92
N LEU A 109 -15.24 -10.59 -1.73
CA LEU A 109 -14.70 -9.71 -0.70
C LEU A 109 -13.38 -9.06 -1.14
N LEU A 110 -12.47 -9.82 -1.74
CA LEU A 110 -11.20 -9.30 -2.24
C LEU A 110 -11.40 -8.19 -3.31
N LYS A 111 -12.34 -8.37 -4.23
CA LYS A 111 -12.70 -7.34 -5.22
C LYS A 111 -13.30 -6.07 -4.60
N SER A 112 -13.89 -6.16 -3.43
CA SER A 112 -14.47 -5.00 -2.73
C SER A 112 -13.45 -4.18 -1.96
N MET A 113 -12.20 -4.64 -1.81
CA MET A 113 -11.18 -3.96 -1.04
C MET A 113 -10.75 -2.65 -1.72
N THR A 114 -10.66 -1.58 -0.94
CA THR A 114 -10.34 -0.22 -1.42
C THR A 114 -9.10 0.36 -0.76
N THR A 115 -8.61 -0.24 0.32
CA THR A 115 -7.40 0.19 1.01
C THR A 115 -6.49 -0.98 1.32
N ILE A 116 -5.19 -0.69 1.33
CA ILE A 116 -4.14 -1.64 1.64
C ILE A 116 -3.16 -1.01 2.63
N THR A 117 -2.85 -1.73 3.69
CA THR A 117 -1.89 -1.31 4.71
C THR A 117 -0.95 -2.46 5.04
N LYS A 118 0.34 -2.21 4.98
CA LYS A 118 1.36 -3.14 5.46
C LYS A 118 1.77 -2.77 6.88
N LYS A 119 1.80 -3.74 7.77
CA LYS A 119 2.32 -3.61 9.14
C LYS A 119 3.26 -4.78 9.42
N GLU A 120 4.54 -4.47 9.47
CA GLU A 120 5.58 -5.49 9.66
C GLU A 120 5.41 -6.66 8.67
N ASN A 121 5.06 -7.85 9.17
CA ASN A 121 4.81 -9.03 8.34
C ASN A 121 3.33 -9.29 8.03
N SER A 122 2.45 -8.35 8.36
CA SER A 122 1.01 -8.44 8.10
C SER A 122 0.57 -7.49 7.01
N LEU A 123 -0.39 -7.92 6.21
CA LEU A 123 -1.05 -7.12 5.19
C LEU A 123 -2.54 -7.05 5.51
N ILE A 124 -3.07 -5.84 5.60
CA ILE A 124 -4.48 -5.58 5.92
C ILE A 124 -5.13 -4.92 4.72
N LEU A 125 -6.14 -5.55 4.17
CA LEU A 125 -7.02 -4.98 3.16
C LEU A 125 -8.34 -4.62 3.82
N SER A 126 -8.92 -3.48 3.47
CA SER A 126 -10.19 -3.02 4.01
C SER A 126 -11.07 -2.44 2.92
N ASN A 127 -12.38 -2.49 3.11
CA ASN A 127 -13.35 -1.84 2.23
C ASN A 127 -14.12 -0.72 2.97
N GLU A 128 -14.97 -0.02 2.24
CA GLU A 128 -15.76 1.08 2.78
C GLU A 128 -16.83 0.64 3.81
N LYS A 129 -17.17 -0.64 3.84
CA LYS A 129 -18.08 -1.22 4.83
C LYS A 129 -17.39 -1.57 6.15
N GLY A 130 -16.07 -1.42 6.24
CA GLY A 130 -15.28 -1.79 7.39
C GLY A 130 -14.92 -3.28 7.46
N GLU A 131 -15.20 -4.06 6.42
CA GLU A 131 -14.77 -5.45 6.33
C GLU A 131 -13.28 -5.49 6.06
N GLN A 132 -12.59 -6.47 6.65
CA GLN A 132 -11.14 -6.61 6.55
C GLN A 132 -10.73 -8.02 6.16
N LEU A 133 -9.71 -8.08 5.33
CA LEU A 133 -8.91 -9.27 5.08
C LEU A 133 -7.52 -9.05 5.68
N ILE A 134 -7.14 -9.90 6.64
CA ILE A 134 -5.85 -9.82 7.33
C ILE A 134 -5.01 -11.01 6.91
N PHE A 135 -3.86 -10.71 6.36
CA PHE A 135 -2.92 -11.69 5.84
C PHE A 135 -1.61 -11.62 6.61
N GLN A 136 -0.95 -12.77 6.72
CA GLN A 136 0.37 -12.92 7.30
C GLN A 136 1.36 -13.33 6.21
N GLY A 137 2.48 -12.63 6.11
CA GLY A 137 3.62 -13.03 5.28
C GLY A 137 4.35 -14.24 5.87
N LYS A 138 5.02 -14.96 5.03
CA LYS A 138 5.90 -16.08 5.44
C LYS A 138 7.23 -15.58 5.94
#